data_323cba53842a5b7cf4ec10bbaec1e19d
#
_entry.id   323cba53842a5b7cf4ec10bbaec1e19d
#
_cell.length_a   1.000
_cell.length_b   1.000
_cell.length_c   1.000
_cell.angle_alpha   90.00
_cell.angle_beta   90.00
_cell.angle_gamma   90.00
#
_symmetry.space_group_name_H-M   'P 1'
#
loop_
_entity.id
_entity.type
_entity.pdbx_description
1 polymer ?
#
loop_
_entity_poly.entity_id
_entity_poly.type
_entity_poly.pdbx_seq_one_letter_code
_entity_poly.pdbx_strand_id
1 'polypeptide(L)'
;MSRLRMLQVWMATVALSTGLGVVPGVAAGSTFTGKVSDAMCGAKHTEGGIAPADCVRACVQKGAKYALVVGGKVYTLDTSDQATLDKLNKLAWEDAKVTSSANGDSISVESVTAAK
;
A
#
# COMPACT_ATOMS: atom_id res chain seq x y z
N MET A 1 -13.62 53.16 -54.59
CA MET A 1 -12.49 52.29 -54.25
C MET A 1 -12.73 51.77 -52.84
N SER A 2 -13.28 50.63 -52.79
CA SER A 2 -13.57 49.96 -51.51
C SER A 2 -12.40 49.08 -51.13
N ARG A 3 -11.73 49.47 -50.12
CA ARG A 3 -10.71 48.61 -49.54
C ARG A 3 -11.34 47.80 -48.41
N LEU A 4 -11.82 46.64 -48.78
CA LEU A 4 -12.15 45.64 -47.79
C LEU A 4 -10.88 45.20 -47.12
N ARG A 5 -10.68 45.65 -45.91
CA ARG A 5 -9.69 45.05 -45.04
C ARG A 5 -10.35 43.89 -44.34
N MET A 6 -10.08 42.72 -44.83
CA MET A 6 -10.35 41.50 -44.10
C MET A 6 -9.50 41.50 -42.84
N LEU A 7 -10.14 41.74 -41.74
CA LEU A 7 -9.61 41.44 -40.44
C LEU A 7 -9.71 39.94 -40.27
N GLN A 8 -8.61 39.27 -40.50
CA GLN A 8 -8.44 37.88 -40.08
C GLN A 8 -8.39 37.86 -38.57
N VAL A 9 -9.52 37.51 -37.99
CA VAL A 9 -9.57 37.18 -36.60
C VAL A 9 -8.89 35.84 -36.45
N TRP A 10 -7.69 35.86 -35.97
CA TRP A 10 -7.03 34.66 -35.52
C TRP A 10 -7.68 34.23 -34.21
N MET A 11 -8.58 33.29 -34.32
CA MET A 11 -9.01 32.55 -33.12
C MET A 11 -7.86 31.70 -32.67
N ALA A 12 -7.14 32.16 -31.69
CA ALA A 12 -6.24 31.32 -30.91
C ALA A 12 -7.13 30.39 -30.11
N THR A 13 -7.27 29.18 -30.61
CA THR A 13 -7.80 28.07 -29.79
C THR A 13 -6.77 27.76 -28.75
N VAL A 14 -6.98 28.29 -27.56
CA VAL A 14 -6.26 27.85 -26.37
C VAL A 14 -6.79 26.46 -26.07
N ALA A 15 -6.05 25.46 -26.51
CA ALA A 15 -6.25 24.10 -26.05
C ALA A 15 -5.94 24.07 -24.57
N LEU A 16 -6.98 24.08 -23.76
CA LEU A 16 -6.87 23.79 -22.34
C LEU A 16 -6.52 22.31 -22.24
N SER A 17 -5.25 22.00 -22.25
CA SER A 17 -4.80 20.69 -21.83
C SER A 17 -5.02 20.62 -20.32
N THR A 18 -6.15 20.07 -19.92
CA THR A 18 -6.34 19.61 -18.56
C THR A 18 -5.38 18.45 -18.33
N GLY A 19 -4.16 18.79 -18.03
CA GLY A 19 -3.24 17.81 -17.48
C GLY A 19 -3.82 17.35 -16.16
N LEU A 20 -4.26 16.08 -16.11
CA LEU A 20 -4.50 15.40 -14.85
C LEU A 20 -3.16 15.39 -14.13
N GLY A 21 -3.00 16.36 -13.25
CA GLY A 21 -1.81 16.45 -12.42
C GLY A 21 -1.77 15.25 -11.47
N VAL A 22 -0.91 14.32 -11.79
CA VAL A 22 -0.51 13.31 -10.81
C VAL A 22 0.25 14.07 -9.73
N VAL A 23 -0.33 14.19 -8.55
CA VAL A 23 0.37 14.79 -7.41
C VAL A 23 1.45 13.82 -6.97
N PRO A 24 2.76 14.13 -7.13
CA PRO A 24 3.81 13.26 -6.66
C PRO A 24 3.79 13.19 -5.13
N GLY A 25 3.73 11.99 -4.58
CA GLY A 25 3.83 11.75 -3.15
C GLY A 25 2.60 11.13 -2.46
N VAL A 26 1.48 11.02 -3.15
CA VAL A 26 0.32 10.26 -2.64
C VAL A 26 0.09 9.10 -3.59
N ALA A 27 0.77 7.99 -3.34
CA ALA A 27 0.49 6.73 -4.02
C ALA A 27 -0.71 6.07 -3.33
N ALA A 28 -1.91 6.66 -3.50
CA ALA A 28 -3.15 6.01 -3.10
C ALA A 28 -3.31 4.77 -3.96
N GLY A 29 -3.49 3.60 -3.32
CA GLY A 29 -3.73 2.36 -4.01
C GLY A 29 -2.49 1.60 -4.48
N SER A 30 -1.34 1.84 -3.88
CA SER A 30 -0.17 0.98 -4.08
C SER A 30 -0.42 -0.41 -3.51
N THR A 31 0.01 -1.43 -4.23
CA THR A 31 -0.13 -2.82 -3.81
C THR A 31 1.23 -3.39 -3.43
N PHE A 32 1.30 -3.97 -2.25
CA PHE A 32 2.47 -4.67 -1.74
C PHE A 32 2.15 -6.14 -1.60
N THR A 33 3.03 -6.99 -2.08
CA THR A 33 2.90 -8.45 -1.93
C THR A 33 4.04 -8.96 -1.08
N GLY A 34 3.72 -9.66 -0.03
CA GLY A 34 4.73 -10.19 0.87
C GLY A 34 4.13 -11.14 1.89
N LYS A 35 4.97 -11.58 2.80
CA LYS A 35 4.59 -12.51 3.85
C LYS A 35 4.09 -11.76 5.08
N VAL A 36 2.94 -12.18 5.60
CA VAL A 36 2.38 -11.61 6.83
C VAL A 36 3.19 -12.08 8.03
N SER A 37 3.76 -11.14 8.73
CA SER A 37 4.61 -11.36 9.89
C SER A 37 4.17 -10.43 11.03
N ASP A 38 5.01 -10.25 12.01
CA ASP A 38 4.84 -9.27 13.09
C ASP A 38 6.06 -8.34 13.16
N ALA A 39 5.87 -7.19 13.77
CA ALA A 39 6.90 -6.15 13.83
C ALA A 39 8.03 -6.47 14.83
N MET A 40 7.85 -7.46 15.70
CA MET A 40 8.87 -7.84 16.68
C MET A 40 9.93 -8.76 16.06
N CYS A 41 9.50 -9.81 15.35
CA CYS A 41 10.40 -10.80 14.77
C CYS A 41 10.75 -10.49 13.32
N GLY A 42 9.90 -9.73 12.62
CA GLY A 42 10.14 -9.32 11.25
C GLY A 42 10.27 -10.48 10.30
N ALA A 43 11.39 -10.55 9.57
CA ALA A 43 11.62 -11.56 8.55
C ALA A 43 12.02 -12.95 9.12
N LYS A 44 12.29 -13.04 10.41
CA LYS A 44 12.80 -14.27 11.04
C LYS A 44 11.84 -14.84 12.07
N HIS A 45 11.33 -16.01 11.80
CA HIS A 45 10.48 -16.79 12.72
C HIS A 45 11.05 -18.18 12.90
N THR A 46 12.22 -18.27 13.53
CA THR A 46 12.94 -19.54 13.72
C THR A 46 13.01 -19.98 15.17
N GLU A 47 12.30 -19.30 16.05
CA GLU A 47 12.41 -19.51 17.48
C GLU A 47 11.70 -20.78 17.96
N GLY A 48 12.46 -21.64 18.67
CA GLY A 48 11.90 -22.60 19.62
C GLY A 48 10.99 -23.71 19.11
N GLY A 49 11.03 -24.07 17.83
CA GLY A 49 10.20 -25.15 17.30
C GLY A 49 8.72 -24.81 17.17
N ILE A 50 8.34 -23.54 17.34
CA ILE A 50 7.00 -23.06 17.12
C ILE A 50 6.81 -22.78 15.63
N ALA A 51 5.68 -23.19 15.05
CA ALA A 51 5.36 -22.87 13.66
C ALA A 51 5.37 -21.35 13.45
N PRO A 52 5.95 -20.83 12.36
CA PRO A 52 6.05 -19.39 12.13
C PRO A 52 4.71 -18.64 12.23
N ALA A 53 3.63 -19.22 11.71
CA ALA A 53 2.31 -18.63 11.80
C ALA A 53 1.86 -18.45 13.26
N ASP A 54 2.09 -19.43 14.10
CA ASP A 54 1.74 -19.38 15.51
C ASP A 54 2.60 -18.37 16.27
N CYS A 55 3.87 -18.23 15.87
CA CYS A 55 4.76 -17.22 16.43
C CYS A 55 4.26 -15.82 16.11
N VAL A 56 3.84 -15.55 14.88
CA VAL A 56 3.23 -14.26 14.48
C VAL A 56 2.01 -13.95 15.35
N ARG A 57 1.11 -14.91 15.50
CA ARG A 57 -0.11 -14.74 16.30
C ARG A 57 0.19 -14.48 17.76
N ALA A 58 1.14 -15.21 18.32
CA ALA A 58 1.54 -15.02 19.71
C ALA A 58 2.15 -13.64 19.95
N CYS A 59 3.00 -13.15 19.06
CA CYS A 59 3.60 -11.83 19.17
C CYS A 59 2.54 -10.71 19.07
N VAL A 60 1.59 -10.86 18.17
CA VAL A 60 0.49 -9.89 18.01
C VAL A 60 -0.42 -9.88 19.25
N GLN A 61 -0.69 -11.04 19.83
CA GLN A 61 -1.45 -11.12 21.10
C GLN A 61 -0.75 -10.41 22.25
N LYS A 62 0.58 -10.33 22.21
CA LYS A 62 1.39 -9.59 23.20
C LYS A 62 1.49 -8.10 22.91
N GLY A 63 0.84 -7.61 21.88
CA GLY A 63 0.78 -6.20 21.55
C GLY A 63 1.63 -5.78 20.34
N ALA A 64 2.28 -6.71 19.66
CA ALA A 64 3.00 -6.40 18.43
C ALA A 64 2.02 -6.09 17.29
N LYS A 65 2.40 -5.19 16.40
CA LYS A 65 1.65 -4.96 15.17
C LYS A 65 1.99 -6.05 14.16
N TYR A 66 1.06 -6.31 13.25
CA TYR A 66 1.36 -7.10 12.07
C TYR A 66 2.37 -6.37 11.18
N ALA A 67 3.11 -7.12 10.41
CA ALA A 67 4.06 -6.59 9.44
C ALA A 67 3.96 -7.36 8.13
N LEU A 68 4.45 -6.77 7.06
CA LEU A 68 4.55 -7.40 5.75
C LEU A 68 6.03 -7.45 5.36
N VAL A 69 6.52 -8.63 5.06
CA VAL A 69 7.89 -8.84 4.59
C VAL A 69 7.89 -8.88 3.08
N VAL A 70 8.43 -7.83 2.48
CA VAL A 70 8.51 -7.66 1.02
C VAL A 70 9.97 -7.65 0.61
N GLY A 71 10.43 -8.72 -0.04
CA GLY A 71 11.80 -8.79 -0.54
C GLY A 71 12.87 -8.60 0.54
N GLY A 72 12.64 -9.08 1.75
CA GLY A 72 13.56 -8.92 2.88
C GLY A 72 13.36 -7.62 3.68
N LYS A 73 12.57 -6.69 3.20
CA LYS A 73 12.20 -5.47 3.93
C LYS A 73 10.92 -5.69 4.73
N VAL A 74 10.92 -5.24 5.97
CA VAL A 74 9.78 -5.37 6.88
C VAL A 74 9.04 -4.05 6.97
N TYR A 75 7.76 -4.07 6.60
CA TYR A 75 6.87 -2.93 6.75
C TYR A 75 5.88 -3.20 7.87
N THR A 76 5.77 -2.28 8.82
CA THR A 76 4.72 -2.35 9.84
C THR A 76 3.38 -2.04 9.20
N LEU A 77 2.40 -2.91 9.42
CA LEU A 77 1.03 -2.73 8.94
C LEU A 77 0.24 -1.93 9.98
N ASP A 78 -0.18 -0.74 9.60
CA ASP A 78 -0.93 0.16 10.46
C ASP A 78 -2.41 0.08 10.14
N THR A 79 -3.16 -0.53 11.01
CA THR A 79 -4.62 -0.65 10.92
C THR A 79 -5.21 -0.91 12.30
N SER A 80 -6.39 -0.35 12.54
CA SER A 80 -7.20 -0.64 13.72
C SER A 80 -8.53 -1.31 13.34
N ASP A 81 -8.73 -1.58 12.04
CA ASP A 81 -9.93 -2.22 11.56
C ASP A 81 -9.95 -3.71 11.93
N GLN A 82 -10.94 -4.12 12.71
CA GLN A 82 -11.00 -5.49 13.23
C GLN A 82 -11.13 -6.54 12.12
N ALA A 83 -11.88 -6.26 11.07
CA ALA A 83 -12.02 -7.17 9.94
C ALA A 83 -10.68 -7.39 9.22
N THR A 84 -9.88 -6.33 9.08
CA THR A 84 -8.53 -6.41 8.51
C THR A 84 -7.59 -7.18 9.41
N LEU A 85 -7.64 -6.94 10.72
CA LEU A 85 -6.83 -7.68 11.70
C LEU A 85 -7.16 -9.17 11.69
N ASP A 86 -8.43 -9.53 11.56
CA ASP A 86 -8.86 -10.92 11.48
C ASP A 86 -8.34 -11.60 10.20
N LYS A 87 -8.32 -10.89 9.08
CA LYS A 87 -7.73 -11.38 7.84
C LYS A 87 -6.23 -11.63 7.98
N LEU A 88 -5.53 -10.68 8.58
CA LEU A 88 -4.08 -10.80 8.83
C LEU A 88 -3.79 -11.98 9.75
N ASN A 89 -4.62 -12.22 10.76
CA ASN A 89 -4.48 -13.37 11.63
C ASN A 89 -4.63 -14.70 10.87
N LYS A 90 -5.58 -14.78 9.96
CA LYS A 90 -5.77 -15.96 9.11
C LYS A 90 -4.62 -16.18 8.14
N LEU A 91 -4.03 -15.09 7.67
CA LEU A 91 -2.94 -15.10 6.70
C LEU A 91 -1.55 -15.07 7.35
N ALA A 92 -1.46 -15.28 8.66
CA ALA A 92 -0.20 -15.26 9.38
C ALA A 92 0.82 -16.19 8.72
N TRP A 93 2.00 -15.66 8.40
CA TRP A 93 3.09 -16.32 7.68
C TRP A 93 2.73 -16.83 6.27
N GLU A 94 1.67 -16.33 5.70
CA GLU A 94 1.29 -16.60 4.31
C GLU A 94 1.49 -15.36 3.45
N ASP A 95 1.58 -15.55 2.13
CA ASP A 95 1.71 -14.43 1.21
C ASP A 95 0.37 -13.70 1.06
N ALA A 96 0.42 -12.40 1.18
CA ALA A 96 -0.75 -11.54 1.08
C ALA A 96 -0.47 -10.34 0.19
N LYS A 97 -1.53 -9.81 -0.39
CA LYS A 97 -1.53 -8.51 -1.09
C LYS A 97 -2.18 -7.47 -0.18
N VAL A 98 -1.44 -6.42 0.08
CA VAL A 98 -1.90 -5.30 0.89
C VAL A 98 -1.96 -4.07 -0.02
N THR A 99 -3.14 -3.50 -0.12
CA THR A 99 -3.35 -2.24 -0.85
C THR A 99 -3.35 -1.10 0.14
N SER A 100 -2.53 -0.10 -0.11
CA SER A 100 -2.45 1.05 0.77
C SER A 100 -1.44 2.10 0.35
N SER A 101 -1.24 3.07 1.23
CA SER A 101 -0.19 4.06 1.12
C SER A 101 0.99 3.66 2.01
N ALA A 102 2.20 3.62 1.45
CA ALA A 102 3.41 3.42 2.22
C ALA A 102 3.92 4.75 2.76
N ASN A 103 4.38 4.75 4.00
CA ASN A 103 5.01 5.89 4.63
C ASN A 103 6.28 5.42 5.35
N GLY A 104 7.41 5.44 4.64
CA GLY A 104 8.65 4.88 5.16
C GLY A 104 8.55 3.38 5.38
N ASP A 105 8.70 2.94 6.62
CA ASP A 105 8.63 1.54 7.02
C ASP A 105 7.22 1.11 7.48
N SER A 106 6.24 1.99 7.36
CA SER A 106 4.86 1.73 7.73
C SER A 106 3.95 1.75 6.52
N ILE A 107 2.94 0.91 6.55
CA ILE A 107 1.89 0.85 5.55
C ILE A 107 0.55 1.09 6.23
N SER A 108 -0.14 2.15 5.83
CA SER A 108 -1.53 2.37 6.24
C SER A 108 -2.41 1.46 5.39
N VAL A 109 -2.99 0.45 5.99
CA VAL A 109 -3.70 -0.62 5.29
C VAL A 109 -5.10 -0.19 4.88
N GLU A 110 -5.40 -0.29 3.59
CA GLU A 110 -6.76 -0.11 3.06
C GLU A 110 -7.46 -1.45 2.85
N SER A 111 -6.75 -2.44 2.31
CA SER A 111 -7.29 -3.77 2.11
C SER A 111 -6.21 -4.85 2.15
N VAL A 112 -6.60 -6.05 2.53
CA VAL A 112 -5.75 -7.24 2.57
C VAL A 112 -6.46 -8.38 1.87
N THR A 113 -5.75 -9.07 0.99
CA THR A 113 -6.23 -10.29 0.34
C THR A 113 -5.12 -11.32 0.29
N ALA A 114 -5.50 -12.59 0.20
CA ALA A 114 -4.52 -13.65 -0.03
C ALA A 114 -3.85 -13.45 -1.40
N ALA A 115 -2.53 -13.73 -1.49
CA ALA A 115 -1.79 -13.56 -2.74
C ALA A 115 -1.97 -14.71 -3.72
N LYS A 116 -2.69 -15.73 -3.34
CA LYS A 116 -2.97 -16.91 -4.18
C LYS A 116 -4.43 -16.97 -4.59
#